data_41d7b00f60cfa393938947e0ebaf84e7
#
_entry.id   41d7b00f60cfa393938947e0ebaf84e7
#
_cell.length_a   1.000
_cell.length_b   1.000
_cell.length_c   1.000
_cell.angle_alpha   90.00
_cell.angle_beta   90.00
_cell.angle_gamma   90.00
#
_symmetry.space_group_name_H-M   'P 1'
#
loop_
_entity.id
_entity.type
_entity.pdbx_description
1 polymer ?
#
loop_
_entity_poly.entity_id
_entity_poly.type
_entity_poly.pdbx_seq_one_letter_code
_entity_poly.pdbx_strand_id
1 'polypeptide(L)'
;MPRPCLRALLVLACLAVAPARAEERVLNIYNWSDYIGADTIAQFEHATGITVHYDVYDSNEVLEAKLLAGHSGYDLVVPSAEPFLARQIKAGVYRALDRARIPNWANLDPAMLAQVAGADPGNAHGAIWAWSTTGLGMNVAKVRAALGPDAPLDSLALLFDPANAAKLKDCGVTMLDSASEVVPVALHYLGLDPASQDFGDLKRAQALLMSVRPYVRYFHSSQYINDLANGGVCLSLGFSGDVLIAAQRAREAGGAGIEYHLPREGTIESFDMMAIPADAPHPEAAEAFINFVLQPAVMAGISNTVFYANGVPATRPLLRPALADNPNVFPAPALAAKLFPGSEVAARYERERTRAWTSVTTGH
;
A
#
# COMPACT_ATOMS: atom_id res chain seq x y z
N MET A 1 21.06 82.67 46.58
CA MET A 1 21.18 81.20 46.52
C MET A 1 20.03 80.66 45.69
N PRO A 2 20.23 80.22 44.42
CA PRO A 2 19.17 79.61 43.63
C PRO A 2 19.14 78.11 43.79
N ARG A 3 17.91 77.51 43.86
CA ARG A 3 17.63 76.08 43.94
C ARG A 3 17.64 75.48 42.52
N PRO A 4 18.23 74.31 42.26
CA PRO A 4 18.14 73.67 40.97
C PRO A 4 16.79 72.88 40.83
N CYS A 5 16.08 73.15 39.73
CA CYS A 5 14.93 72.32 39.26
C CYS A 5 15.43 70.97 38.69
N LEU A 6 15.00 69.87 39.30
CA LEU A 6 15.22 68.50 38.80
C LEU A 6 14.13 68.17 37.76
N ARG A 7 14.50 68.14 36.49
CA ARG A 7 13.61 67.64 35.41
C ARG A 7 13.69 66.13 35.35
N ALA A 8 12.61 65.41 35.73
CA ALA A 8 12.48 64.01 35.53
C ALA A 8 12.17 63.72 34.07
N LEU A 9 13.06 62.97 33.38
CA LEU A 9 12.84 62.43 32.04
C LEU A 9 12.09 61.12 32.19
N LEU A 10 10.84 61.09 31.74
CA LEU A 10 10.07 59.83 31.60
C LEU A 10 10.49 59.18 30.28
N VAL A 11 11.25 58.08 30.37
CA VAL A 11 11.55 57.22 29.19
C VAL A 11 10.40 56.23 29.01
N LEU A 12 9.58 56.44 27.98
CA LEU A 12 8.51 55.55 27.56
C LEU A 12 9.15 54.39 26.79
N ALA A 13 9.33 53.23 27.40
CA ALA A 13 9.79 52.02 26.74
C ALA A 13 8.61 51.44 25.93
N CYS A 14 8.60 51.68 24.63
CA CYS A 14 7.72 50.94 23.69
C CYS A 14 8.22 49.50 23.59
N LEU A 15 7.57 48.57 24.29
CA LEU A 15 7.68 47.14 24.05
C LEU A 15 7.10 46.83 22.65
N ALA A 16 7.97 46.71 21.65
CA ALA A 16 7.58 46.15 20.35
C ALA A 16 7.27 44.68 20.54
N VAL A 17 5.97 44.36 20.62
CA VAL A 17 5.50 42.96 20.49
C VAL A 17 5.74 42.56 19.04
N ALA A 18 6.83 41.85 18.79
CA ALA A 18 7.05 41.19 17.50
C ALA A 18 5.86 40.23 17.30
N PRO A 19 5.17 40.24 16.15
CA PRO A 19 4.15 39.25 15.88
C PRO A 19 4.84 37.86 15.93
N ALA A 20 4.39 37.01 16.84
CA ALA A 20 4.77 35.62 16.83
C ALA A 20 4.38 35.07 15.44
N ARG A 21 5.39 34.77 14.63
CA ARG A 21 5.19 34.11 13.35
C ARG A 21 4.55 32.77 13.72
N ALA A 22 3.30 32.58 13.35
CA ALA A 22 2.66 31.30 13.52
C ALA A 22 3.58 30.27 12.84
N GLU A 23 4.09 29.33 13.61
CA GLU A 23 4.90 28.23 13.09
C GLU A 23 4.04 27.54 12.02
N GLU A 24 4.58 27.45 10.81
CA GLU A 24 3.86 26.86 9.69
C GLU A 24 3.58 25.40 10.05
N ARG A 25 2.30 25.07 10.22
CA ARG A 25 1.88 23.71 10.57
C ARG A 25 1.95 22.86 9.30
N VAL A 26 2.90 21.95 9.25
CA VAL A 26 3.19 21.11 8.09
C VAL A 26 3.00 19.63 8.43
N LEU A 27 2.64 18.84 7.43
CA LEU A 27 2.56 17.38 7.48
C LEU A 27 3.25 16.79 6.23
N ASN A 28 4.30 16.03 6.45
CA ASN A 28 5.03 15.34 5.39
C ASN A 28 4.58 13.88 5.32
N ILE A 29 3.90 13.52 4.25
CA ILE A 29 3.37 12.16 4.02
C ILE A 29 4.21 11.45 2.96
N TYR A 30 4.54 10.19 3.21
CA TYR A 30 5.11 9.28 2.22
C TYR A 30 4.22 8.06 2.07
N ASN A 31 3.51 7.96 0.95
CA ASN A 31 2.50 6.94 0.72
C ASN A 31 2.73 6.25 -0.63
N TRP A 32 1.96 5.23 -0.92
CA TRP A 32 1.97 4.54 -2.20
C TRP A 32 1.53 5.45 -3.36
N SER A 33 2.01 5.16 -4.55
CA SER A 33 1.53 5.80 -5.77
C SER A 33 0.05 5.51 -6.00
N ASP A 34 -0.71 6.49 -6.50
CA ASP A 34 -2.16 6.35 -6.80
C ASP A 34 -3.02 5.87 -5.60
N TYR A 35 -2.70 6.26 -4.35
CA TYR A 35 -3.27 5.65 -3.14
C TYR A 35 -3.96 6.62 -2.20
N ILE A 36 -4.48 7.75 -2.72
CA ILE A 36 -5.24 8.75 -1.94
C ILE A 36 -6.42 9.30 -2.76
N GLY A 37 -7.48 9.74 -2.08
CA GLY A 37 -8.61 10.40 -2.74
C GLY A 37 -8.22 11.77 -3.31
N ALA A 38 -8.74 12.11 -4.48
CA ALA A 38 -8.38 13.32 -5.23
C ALA A 38 -8.47 14.61 -4.38
N ASP A 39 -9.50 14.71 -3.53
CA ASP A 39 -9.76 15.92 -2.73
C ASP A 39 -9.34 15.77 -1.27
N THR A 40 -8.78 14.62 -0.85
CA THR A 40 -8.52 14.31 0.57
C THR A 40 -7.56 15.30 1.21
N ILE A 41 -6.47 15.63 0.51
CA ILE A 41 -5.47 16.59 1.00
C ILE A 41 -6.09 17.96 1.16
N ALA A 42 -6.76 18.49 0.12
CA ALA A 42 -7.38 19.80 0.15
C ALA A 42 -8.46 19.92 1.25
N GLN A 43 -9.24 18.86 1.47
CA GLN A 43 -10.23 18.80 2.56
C GLN A 43 -9.55 18.83 3.94
N PHE A 44 -8.45 18.09 4.11
CA PHE A 44 -7.68 18.10 5.36
C PHE A 44 -7.06 19.47 5.64
N GLU A 45 -6.39 20.07 4.66
CA GLU A 45 -5.78 21.40 4.77
C GLU A 45 -6.84 22.45 5.11
N HIS A 46 -7.99 22.43 4.44
CA HIS A 46 -9.11 23.33 4.73
C HIS A 46 -9.65 23.16 6.15
N ALA A 47 -9.78 21.92 6.61
CA ALA A 47 -10.34 21.62 7.93
C ALA A 47 -9.39 21.95 9.09
N THR A 48 -8.07 21.91 8.87
CA THR A 48 -7.08 21.95 9.94
C THR A 48 -6.13 23.14 9.87
N GLY A 49 -5.97 23.74 8.70
CA GLY A 49 -4.93 24.75 8.43
C GLY A 49 -3.51 24.16 8.44
N ILE A 50 -3.36 22.84 8.26
CA ILE A 50 -2.06 22.16 8.15
C ILE A 50 -1.75 21.95 6.67
N THR A 51 -0.61 22.46 6.19
CA THR A 51 -0.13 22.28 4.81
C THR A 51 0.44 20.88 4.66
N VAL A 52 0.08 20.16 3.59
CA VAL A 52 0.51 18.78 3.35
C VAL A 52 1.54 18.73 2.22
N HIS A 53 2.70 18.14 2.49
CA HIS A 53 3.65 17.68 1.47
C HIS A 53 3.46 16.18 1.28
N TYR A 54 3.21 15.77 0.05
CA TYR A 54 2.84 14.39 -0.26
C TYR A 54 3.79 13.81 -1.30
N ASP A 55 4.62 12.86 -0.87
CA ASP A 55 5.53 12.11 -1.71
C ASP A 55 5.06 10.67 -1.86
N VAL A 56 5.51 9.99 -2.92
CA VAL A 56 5.07 8.64 -3.23
C VAL A 56 6.22 7.64 -3.38
N TYR A 57 5.92 6.38 -3.09
CA TYR A 57 6.77 5.21 -3.37
C TYR A 57 5.94 4.10 -4.03
N ASP A 58 6.60 3.07 -4.52
CA ASP A 58 5.98 1.97 -5.26
C ASP A 58 6.24 0.56 -4.66
N SER A 59 7.05 0.47 -3.60
CA SER A 59 7.26 -0.79 -2.89
C SER A 59 7.61 -0.59 -1.42
N ASN A 60 7.25 -1.56 -0.57
CA ASN A 60 7.62 -1.56 0.84
C ASN A 60 9.15 -1.56 1.03
N GLU A 61 9.89 -2.19 0.12
CA GLU A 61 11.35 -2.26 0.15
C GLU A 61 11.97 -0.86 0.00
N VAL A 62 11.40 -0.01 -0.86
CA VAL A 62 11.81 1.40 -1.04
C VAL A 62 11.50 2.20 0.23
N LEU A 63 10.29 2.07 0.78
CA LEU A 63 9.92 2.70 2.06
C LEU A 63 10.88 2.29 3.18
N GLU A 64 11.12 0.98 3.33
CA GLU A 64 11.97 0.45 4.39
C GLU A 64 13.40 0.97 4.29
N ALA A 65 14.00 0.97 3.10
CA ALA A 65 15.34 1.51 2.87
C ALA A 65 15.41 2.99 3.29
N LYS A 66 14.37 3.78 2.99
CA LYS A 66 14.28 5.18 3.38
C LYS A 66 14.21 5.36 4.90
N LEU A 67 13.38 4.57 5.59
CA LEU A 67 13.19 4.66 7.04
C LEU A 67 14.42 4.17 7.83
N LEU A 68 15.04 3.05 7.39
CA LEU A 68 16.22 2.50 8.06
C LEU A 68 17.48 3.36 7.86
N ALA A 69 17.51 4.23 6.85
CA ALA A 69 18.58 5.22 6.72
C ALA A 69 18.52 6.31 7.82
N GLY A 70 17.37 6.44 8.50
CA GLY A 70 17.11 7.45 9.54
C GLY A 70 16.91 8.86 8.97
N HIS A 71 16.32 9.73 9.78
CA HIS A 71 16.02 11.12 9.42
C HIS A 71 15.26 11.22 8.09
N SER A 72 14.22 10.40 7.96
CA SER A 72 13.43 10.35 6.72
C SER A 72 12.78 11.69 6.37
N GLY A 73 12.47 12.50 7.38
CA GLY A 73 11.77 13.77 7.27
C GLY A 73 10.26 13.64 7.10
N TYR A 74 9.74 12.43 7.09
CA TYR A 74 8.30 12.17 7.00
C TYR A 74 7.64 12.06 8.37
N ASP A 75 6.39 12.51 8.43
CA ASP A 75 5.56 12.47 9.62
C ASP A 75 4.60 11.29 9.61
N LEU A 76 4.15 10.88 8.43
CA LEU A 76 3.24 9.77 8.21
C LEU A 76 3.72 8.91 7.04
N VAL A 77 3.73 7.60 7.25
CA VAL A 77 4.05 6.60 6.24
C VAL A 77 3.01 5.47 6.26
N VAL A 78 2.94 4.68 5.18
CA VAL A 78 1.88 3.66 5.04
C VAL A 78 2.48 2.30 4.65
N PRO A 79 3.23 1.63 5.56
CA PRO A 79 3.76 0.29 5.32
C PRO A 79 2.67 -0.77 5.34
N SER A 80 2.89 -1.90 4.68
CA SER A 80 2.08 -3.10 4.89
C SER A 80 2.37 -3.71 6.26
N ALA A 81 1.31 -4.24 6.93
CA ALA A 81 1.40 -4.77 8.28
C ALA A 81 2.46 -5.88 8.38
N GLU A 82 2.30 -6.94 7.60
CA GLU A 82 3.24 -8.05 7.49
C GLU A 82 3.95 -8.01 6.12
N PRO A 83 5.24 -8.26 6.08
CA PRO A 83 6.17 -8.38 7.21
C PRO A 83 6.79 -7.03 7.64
N PHE A 84 6.45 -5.91 7.00
CA PHE A 84 7.21 -4.66 7.07
C PHE A 84 6.97 -3.91 8.37
N LEU A 85 5.72 -3.52 8.67
CA LEU A 85 5.42 -2.83 9.93
C LEU A 85 5.91 -3.65 11.14
N ALA A 86 5.63 -4.98 11.14
CA ALA A 86 6.01 -5.88 12.22
C ALA A 86 7.51 -5.83 12.54
N ARG A 87 8.37 -5.96 11.53
CA ARG A 87 9.83 -5.93 11.73
C ARG A 87 10.37 -4.53 12.02
N GLN A 88 9.75 -3.51 11.45
CA GLN A 88 10.12 -2.11 11.66
C GLN A 88 9.75 -1.64 13.08
N ILE A 89 8.63 -2.11 13.66
CA ILE A 89 8.30 -1.90 15.09
C ILE A 89 9.39 -2.50 15.98
N LYS A 90 9.83 -3.74 15.72
CA LYS A 90 10.91 -4.39 16.46
C LYS A 90 12.24 -3.64 16.33
N ALA A 91 12.46 -2.95 15.22
CA ALA A 91 13.63 -2.11 14.99
C ALA A 91 13.50 -0.70 15.60
N GLY A 92 12.37 -0.37 16.24
CA GLY A 92 12.14 0.94 16.86
C GLY A 92 11.90 2.07 15.85
N VAL A 93 11.47 1.74 14.63
CA VAL A 93 11.24 2.72 13.55
C VAL A 93 10.02 3.59 13.82
N TYR A 94 9.03 3.08 14.54
CA TYR A 94 7.76 3.77 14.77
C TYR A 94 7.54 4.13 16.23
N ARG A 95 6.83 5.23 16.45
CA ARG A 95 6.30 5.61 17.76
C ARG A 95 4.89 5.04 17.95
N ALA A 96 4.50 4.85 19.20
CA ALA A 96 3.11 4.52 19.51
C ALA A 96 2.19 5.71 19.23
N LEU A 97 0.98 5.41 18.71
CA LEU A 97 -0.07 6.38 18.44
C LEU A 97 -0.73 6.86 19.74
N ASP A 98 -0.92 8.16 19.89
CA ASP A 98 -1.74 8.71 20.96
C ASP A 98 -3.24 8.61 20.62
N ARG A 99 -3.90 7.56 21.17
CA ARG A 99 -5.32 7.30 20.91
C ARG A 99 -6.24 8.42 21.36
N ALA A 100 -5.84 9.25 22.33
CA ALA A 100 -6.63 10.37 22.78
C ALA A 100 -6.74 11.45 21.69
N ARG A 101 -5.78 11.51 20.78
CA ARG A 101 -5.78 12.43 19.63
C ARG A 101 -6.46 11.85 18.38
N ILE A 102 -6.86 10.56 18.43
CA ILE A 102 -7.47 9.84 17.31
C ILE A 102 -8.87 9.28 17.74
N PRO A 103 -9.83 10.11 18.11
CA PRO A 103 -11.16 9.63 18.55
C PRO A 103 -11.90 8.80 17.48
N ASN A 104 -11.66 9.05 16.17
CA ASN A 104 -12.22 8.25 15.09
C ASN A 104 -11.61 6.83 14.96
N TRP A 105 -10.63 6.49 15.80
CA TRP A 105 -10.18 5.10 15.96
C TRP A 105 -11.34 4.13 16.21
N ALA A 106 -12.37 4.59 16.93
CA ALA A 106 -13.58 3.81 17.21
C ALA A 106 -14.34 3.36 15.95
N ASN A 107 -14.07 3.94 14.80
CA ASN A 107 -14.66 3.56 13.52
C ASN A 107 -13.98 2.34 12.87
N LEU A 108 -12.79 1.95 13.35
CA LEU A 108 -12.08 0.77 12.79
C LEU A 108 -12.77 -0.54 13.21
N ASP A 109 -12.79 -1.50 12.29
CA ASP A 109 -13.34 -2.84 12.51
C ASP A 109 -12.50 -3.62 13.54
N PRO A 110 -13.10 -4.03 14.68
CA PRO A 110 -12.37 -4.82 15.67
C PRO A 110 -11.87 -6.17 15.15
N ALA A 111 -12.58 -6.79 14.17
CA ALA A 111 -12.15 -8.04 13.58
C ALA A 111 -10.89 -7.86 12.72
N MET A 112 -10.83 -6.79 11.94
CA MET A 112 -9.61 -6.45 11.17
C MET A 112 -8.44 -6.04 12.09
N LEU A 113 -8.71 -5.29 13.16
CA LEU A 113 -7.69 -4.97 14.18
C LEU A 113 -7.14 -6.24 14.84
N ALA A 114 -7.98 -7.27 15.07
CA ALA A 114 -7.52 -8.55 15.58
C ALA A 114 -6.63 -9.32 14.58
N GLN A 115 -6.91 -9.19 13.26
CA GLN A 115 -6.08 -9.82 12.21
C GLN A 115 -4.66 -9.22 12.17
N VAL A 116 -4.52 -7.90 12.31
CA VAL A 116 -3.22 -7.22 12.27
C VAL A 116 -2.50 -7.19 13.62
N ALA A 117 -3.11 -7.69 14.70
CA ALA A 117 -2.52 -7.67 16.04
C ALA A 117 -1.24 -8.51 16.16
N GLY A 118 -1.01 -9.47 15.26
CA GLY A 118 0.25 -10.22 15.17
C GLY A 118 1.41 -9.33 14.72
N ALA A 119 1.13 -8.45 13.76
CA ALA A 119 2.09 -7.49 13.23
C ALA A 119 2.33 -6.30 14.19
N ASP A 120 1.27 -5.82 14.82
CA ASP A 120 1.30 -4.68 15.75
C ASP A 120 0.61 -5.05 17.07
N PRO A 121 1.33 -5.60 18.05
CA PRO A 121 0.76 -6.01 19.33
C PRO A 121 0.03 -4.86 20.03
N GLY A 122 -1.25 -5.09 20.34
CA GLY A 122 -2.13 -4.07 20.91
C GLY A 122 -2.55 -2.98 19.91
N ASN A 123 -2.23 -3.13 18.63
CA ASN A 123 -2.43 -2.14 17.58
C ASN A 123 -1.88 -0.76 17.99
N ALA A 124 -0.67 -0.76 18.57
CA ALA A 124 -0.12 0.43 19.22
C ALA A 124 0.48 1.45 18.23
N HIS A 125 0.95 1.02 17.05
CA HIS A 125 1.78 1.83 16.16
C HIS A 125 1.11 2.17 14.83
N GLY A 126 0.12 1.37 14.38
CA GLY A 126 -0.50 1.53 13.08
C GLY A 126 -2.02 1.60 13.12
N ALA A 127 -2.62 2.44 12.28
CA ALA A 127 -4.06 2.48 11.99
C ALA A 127 -4.30 1.92 10.59
N ILE A 128 -5.30 1.04 10.42
CA ILE A 128 -5.60 0.43 9.11
C ILE A 128 -6.00 1.53 8.12
N TRP A 129 -5.23 1.64 7.02
CA TRP A 129 -5.54 2.46 5.86
C TRP A 129 -6.44 1.72 4.90
N ALA A 130 -5.96 0.60 4.39
CA ALA A 130 -6.67 -0.23 3.42
C ALA A 130 -6.24 -1.69 3.55
N TRP A 131 -6.98 -2.58 2.90
CA TRP A 131 -6.55 -3.95 2.67
C TRP A 131 -6.73 -4.34 1.21
N SER A 132 -5.91 -5.27 0.76
CA SER A 132 -5.82 -5.68 -0.63
C SER A 132 -5.49 -7.15 -0.78
N THR A 133 -5.60 -7.63 -2.00
CA THR A 133 -5.09 -8.94 -2.42
C THR A 133 -4.21 -8.77 -3.65
N THR A 134 -3.19 -9.61 -3.80
CA THR A 134 -2.36 -9.69 -5.00
C THR A 134 -2.96 -10.73 -5.95
N GLY A 135 -3.30 -10.34 -7.17
CA GLY A 135 -3.99 -11.22 -8.12
C GLY A 135 -3.72 -10.87 -9.57
N LEU A 136 -4.63 -11.30 -10.42
CA LEU A 136 -4.48 -11.25 -11.87
C LEU A 136 -5.22 -10.05 -12.45
N GLY A 137 -4.47 -9.04 -12.91
CA GLY A 137 -4.98 -7.94 -13.72
C GLY A 137 -4.86 -8.25 -15.19
N MET A 138 -5.96 -8.21 -15.95
CA MET A 138 -5.86 -8.60 -17.35
C MET A 138 -6.82 -7.91 -18.31
N ASN A 139 -6.38 -7.81 -19.56
CA ASN A 139 -7.26 -7.59 -20.70
C ASN A 139 -7.85 -8.93 -21.14
N VAL A 140 -9.08 -9.21 -20.73
CA VAL A 140 -9.75 -10.50 -20.95
C VAL A 140 -9.83 -10.86 -22.42
N ALA A 141 -10.11 -9.90 -23.31
CA ALA A 141 -10.19 -10.16 -24.73
C ALA A 141 -8.84 -10.62 -25.32
N LYS A 142 -7.73 -9.98 -24.93
CA LYS A 142 -6.39 -10.36 -25.39
C LYS A 142 -5.96 -11.72 -24.82
N VAL A 143 -6.25 -11.99 -23.54
CA VAL A 143 -5.95 -13.29 -22.91
C VAL A 143 -6.72 -14.41 -23.61
N ARG A 144 -8.02 -14.24 -23.87
CA ARG A 144 -8.82 -15.24 -24.60
C ARG A 144 -8.40 -15.39 -26.06
N ALA A 145 -7.97 -14.31 -26.71
CA ALA A 145 -7.42 -14.40 -28.07
C ALA A 145 -6.15 -15.26 -28.12
N ALA A 146 -5.30 -15.20 -27.09
CA ALA A 146 -4.06 -15.98 -27.02
C ALA A 146 -4.26 -17.43 -26.57
N LEU A 147 -5.18 -17.69 -25.62
CA LEU A 147 -5.33 -18.99 -24.94
C LEU A 147 -6.60 -19.74 -25.33
N GLY A 148 -7.54 -19.09 -26.01
CA GLY A 148 -8.85 -19.65 -26.35
C GLY A 148 -9.96 -19.21 -25.37
N PRO A 149 -11.23 -19.52 -25.70
CA PRO A 149 -12.40 -19.07 -24.92
C PRO A 149 -12.41 -19.65 -23.50
N ASP A 150 -11.84 -20.84 -23.30
CA ASP A 150 -11.81 -21.56 -22.03
C ASP A 150 -10.58 -21.21 -21.17
N ALA A 151 -9.89 -20.09 -21.47
CA ALA A 151 -8.76 -19.63 -20.67
C ALA A 151 -9.13 -19.53 -19.18
N PRO A 152 -8.30 -20.07 -18.26
CA PRO A 152 -8.58 -20.09 -16.83
C PRO A 152 -8.30 -18.71 -16.19
N LEU A 153 -9.21 -17.74 -16.40
CA LEU A 153 -9.00 -16.33 -16.03
C LEU A 153 -8.75 -16.10 -14.53
N ASP A 154 -9.20 -17.03 -13.69
CA ASP A 154 -9.07 -17.01 -12.23
C ASP A 154 -7.96 -17.91 -11.68
N SER A 155 -7.00 -18.34 -12.52
CA SER A 155 -5.92 -19.24 -12.09
C SER A 155 -4.54 -18.62 -12.25
N LEU A 156 -3.70 -18.78 -11.24
CA LEU A 156 -2.27 -18.43 -11.29
C LEU A 156 -1.51 -19.20 -12.39
N ALA A 157 -2.09 -20.26 -12.94
CA ALA A 157 -1.53 -20.98 -14.09
C ALA A 157 -1.38 -20.09 -15.34
N LEU A 158 -2.10 -18.96 -15.45
CA LEU A 158 -1.86 -17.98 -16.51
C LEU A 158 -0.44 -17.42 -16.49
N LEU A 159 0.12 -17.24 -15.29
CA LEU A 159 1.47 -16.70 -15.08
C LEU A 159 2.52 -17.77 -14.87
N PHE A 160 2.20 -18.81 -14.10
CA PHE A 160 3.18 -19.77 -13.59
C PHE A 160 3.26 -21.08 -14.39
N ASP A 161 2.36 -21.31 -15.34
CA ASP A 161 2.53 -22.37 -16.33
C ASP A 161 3.25 -21.81 -17.56
N PRO A 162 4.48 -22.30 -17.88
CA PRO A 162 5.25 -21.83 -19.03
C PRO A 162 4.52 -21.95 -20.36
N ALA A 163 3.61 -22.94 -20.51
CA ALA A 163 2.83 -23.13 -21.72
C ALA A 163 1.80 -22.01 -21.93
N ASN A 164 1.23 -21.48 -20.86
CA ASN A 164 0.32 -20.33 -20.89
C ASN A 164 1.10 -19.01 -21.05
N ALA A 165 2.12 -18.80 -20.20
CA ALA A 165 2.93 -17.60 -20.22
C ALA A 165 3.58 -17.34 -21.59
N ALA A 166 4.06 -18.43 -22.25
CA ALA A 166 4.64 -18.33 -23.59
C ALA A 166 3.66 -17.80 -24.65
N LYS A 167 2.39 -18.18 -24.58
CA LYS A 167 1.35 -17.71 -25.50
C LYS A 167 0.95 -16.25 -25.24
N LEU A 168 1.12 -15.79 -24.01
CA LEU A 168 0.79 -14.41 -23.58
C LEU A 168 1.96 -13.43 -23.77
N LYS A 169 3.18 -13.92 -24.08
CA LYS A 169 4.38 -13.13 -24.18
C LYS A 169 4.22 -11.90 -25.07
N ASP A 170 3.63 -12.09 -26.26
CA ASP A 170 3.57 -11.02 -27.27
C ASP A 170 2.58 -9.91 -26.85
N CYS A 171 1.48 -10.24 -26.18
CA CYS A 171 0.57 -9.22 -25.65
C CYS A 171 1.08 -8.56 -24.36
N GLY A 172 2.10 -9.15 -23.73
CA GLY A 172 2.82 -8.60 -22.56
C GLY A 172 2.32 -9.11 -21.22
N VAL A 173 3.28 -9.70 -20.49
CA VAL A 173 3.08 -10.22 -19.12
C VAL A 173 4.00 -9.46 -18.19
N THR A 174 3.52 -9.06 -17.02
CA THR A 174 4.30 -8.38 -16.00
C THR A 174 4.04 -8.96 -14.61
N MET A 175 4.95 -8.74 -13.70
CA MET A 175 4.81 -9.08 -12.28
C MET A 175 5.28 -7.91 -11.41
N LEU A 176 4.81 -7.88 -10.17
CA LEU A 176 5.32 -6.96 -9.15
C LEU A 176 6.84 -7.14 -8.98
N ASP A 177 7.57 -6.06 -8.72
CA ASP A 177 8.98 -6.12 -8.30
C ASP A 177 9.05 -6.15 -6.76
N SER A 178 8.61 -7.27 -6.21
CA SER A 178 8.63 -7.52 -4.76
C SER A 178 8.80 -9.00 -4.47
N ALA A 179 9.95 -9.34 -3.87
CA ALA A 179 10.24 -10.71 -3.44
C ALA A 179 9.27 -11.19 -2.35
N SER A 180 8.83 -10.26 -1.48
CA SER A 180 7.91 -10.54 -0.37
C SER A 180 6.48 -10.83 -0.82
N GLU A 181 6.12 -10.40 -2.03
CA GLU A 181 4.82 -10.68 -2.67
C GLU A 181 4.88 -11.92 -3.58
N VAL A 182 5.81 -11.92 -4.52
CA VAL A 182 5.81 -12.91 -5.61
C VAL A 182 6.28 -14.29 -5.15
N VAL A 183 7.27 -14.38 -4.25
CA VAL A 183 7.80 -15.69 -3.79
C VAL A 183 6.76 -16.46 -2.99
N PRO A 184 6.02 -15.89 -2.00
CA PRO A 184 4.94 -16.59 -1.31
C PRO A 184 3.83 -17.05 -2.23
N VAL A 185 3.43 -16.26 -3.23
CA VAL A 185 2.43 -16.64 -4.22
C VAL A 185 2.92 -17.81 -5.09
N ALA A 186 4.20 -17.82 -5.47
CA ALA A 186 4.80 -18.94 -6.20
C ALA A 186 4.89 -20.21 -5.36
N LEU A 187 5.25 -20.11 -4.06
CA LEU A 187 5.22 -21.23 -3.12
C LEU A 187 3.80 -21.81 -3.01
N HIS A 188 2.81 -20.96 -2.82
CA HIS A 188 1.42 -21.35 -2.71
C HIS A 188 0.93 -22.07 -3.98
N TYR A 189 1.26 -21.55 -5.16
CA TYR A 189 0.94 -22.21 -6.44
C TYR A 189 1.56 -23.60 -6.56
N LEU A 190 2.75 -23.82 -5.98
CA LEU A 190 3.39 -25.14 -5.91
C LEU A 190 2.78 -26.09 -4.87
N GLY A 191 1.75 -25.65 -4.12
CA GLY A 191 1.17 -26.40 -3.01
C GLY A 191 2.07 -26.47 -1.77
N LEU A 192 2.98 -25.50 -1.64
CA LEU A 192 3.86 -25.35 -0.49
C LEU A 192 3.31 -24.32 0.48
N ASP A 193 3.80 -24.33 1.71
CA ASP A 193 3.49 -23.29 2.69
C ASP A 193 4.04 -21.94 2.21
N PRO A 194 3.20 -20.91 1.98
CA PRO A 194 3.67 -19.58 1.58
C PRO A 194 4.58 -18.91 2.62
N ALA A 195 4.49 -19.32 3.89
CA ALA A 195 5.35 -18.87 4.97
C ALA A 195 6.63 -19.72 5.15
N SER A 196 6.88 -20.71 4.26
CA SER A 196 8.03 -21.59 4.36
C SER A 196 9.35 -20.81 4.34
N GLN A 197 10.25 -21.19 5.24
CA GLN A 197 11.63 -20.69 5.31
C GLN A 197 12.64 -21.79 4.97
N ASP A 198 12.18 -22.88 4.34
CA ASP A 198 13.05 -23.94 3.83
C ASP A 198 13.73 -23.48 2.52
N PHE A 199 15.05 -23.63 2.47
CA PHE A 199 15.82 -23.24 1.27
C PHE A 199 15.54 -24.14 0.05
N GLY A 200 15.07 -25.37 0.24
CA GLY A 200 14.64 -26.25 -0.82
C GLY A 200 13.34 -25.74 -1.44
N ASP A 201 12.40 -25.26 -0.63
CA ASP A 201 11.17 -24.65 -1.10
C ASP A 201 11.46 -23.34 -1.86
N LEU A 202 12.35 -22.49 -1.33
CA LEU A 202 12.79 -21.28 -2.02
C LEU A 202 13.39 -21.61 -3.41
N LYS A 203 14.22 -22.66 -3.50
CA LYS A 203 14.80 -23.08 -4.79
C LYS A 203 13.70 -23.57 -5.76
N ARG A 204 12.66 -24.25 -5.27
CA ARG A 204 11.52 -24.66 -6.10
C ARG A 204 10.73 -23.47 -6.63
N ALA A 205 10.48 -22.47 -5.78
CA ALA A 205 9.83 -21.23 -6.19
C ALA A 205 10.70 -20.46 -7.21
N GLN A 206 12.01 -20.34 -6.96
CA GLN A 206 12.95 -19.74 -7.91
C GLN A 206 12.96 -20.47 -9.26
N ALA A 207 13.00 -21.80 -9.26
CA ALA A 207 12.97 -22.60 -10.50
C ALA A 207 11.68 -22.39 -11.30
N LEU A 208 10.53 -22.32 -10.62
CA LEU A 208 9.25 -21.98 -11.24
C LEU A 208 9.31 -20.58 -11.88
N LEU A 209 9.73 -19.57 -11.14
CA LEU A 209 9.81 -18.19 -11.62
C LEU A 209 10.79 -18.05 -12.78
N MET A 210 11.94 -18.72 -12.72
CA MET A 210 12.92 -18.77 -13.82
C MET A 210 12.37 -19.46 -15.08
N SER A 211 11.48 -20.46 -14.94
CA SER A 211 10.85 -21.13 -16.09
C SER A 211 9.91 -20.22 -16.88
N VAL A 212 9.31 -19.23 -16.23
CA VAL A 212 8.41 -18.26 -16.86
C VAL A 212 9.06 -16.90 -17.13
N ARG A 213 10.24 -16.65 -16.56
CA ARG A 213 10.99 -15.39 -16.73
C ARG A 213 11.15 -14.95 -18.20
N PRO A 214 11.44 -15.84 -19.19
CA PRO A 214 11.61 -15.44 -20.59
C PRO A 214 10.34 -14.84 -21.22
N TYR A 215 9.18 -15.00 -20.59
CA TYR A 215 7.89 -14.53 -21.06
C TYR A 215 7.41 -13.26 -20.32
N VAL A 216 8.08 -12.89 -19.21
CA VAL A 216 7.80 -11.68 -18.44
C VAL A 216 8.53 -10.49 -19.08
N ARG A 217 7.77 -9.47 -19.45
CA ARG A 217 8.28 -8.27 -20.11
C ARG A 217 9.12 -7.41 -19.15
N TYR A 218 8.61 -7.19 -17.95
CA TYR A 218 9.31 -6.48 -16.87
C TYR A 218 8.71 -6.82 -15.51
N PHE A 219 9.45 -6.46 -14.45
CA PHE A 219 9.01 -6.44 -13.06
C PHE A 219 8.91 -4.99 -12.61
N HIS A 220 7.74 -4.57 -12.10
CA HIS A 220 7.53 -3.23 -11.56
C HIS A 220 6.24 -3.18 -10.76
N SER A 221 6.24 -2.49 -9.60
CA SER A 221 5.10 -2.52 -8.69
C SER A 221 4.04 -1.44 -8.94
N SER A 222 4.23 -0.53 -9.91
CA SER A 222 3.23 0.50 -10.27
C SER A 222 3.03 0.72 -11.78
N GLN A 223 4.07 0.53 -12.62
CA GLN A 223 3.99 0.82 -14.07
C GLN A 223 2.87 0.05 -14.78
N TYR A 224 2.60 -1.18 -14.34
CA TYR A 224 1.56 -2.04 -14.94
C TYR A 224 0.16 -1.43 -14.93
N ILE A 225 -0.13 -0.48 -14.00
CA ILE A 225 -1.42 0.22 -13.92
C ILE A 225 -1.72 0.94 -15.23
N ASN A 226 -0.76 1.75 -15.68
CA ASN A 226 -0.89 2.50 -16.92
C ASN A 226 -0.79 1.59 -18.16
N ASP A 227 0.09 0.57 -18.12
CA ASP A 227 0.29 -0.33 -19.25
C ASP A 227 -0.89 -1.29 -19.46
N LEU A 228 -1.60 -1.69 -18.42
CA LEU A 228 -2.91 -2.36 -18.56
C LEU A 228 -3.94 -1.40 -19.16
N ALA A 229 -4.05 -0.18 -18.61
CA ALA A 229 -5.05 0.79 -19.03
C ALA A 229 -4.92 1.16 -20.52
N ASN A 230 -3.70 1.36 -21.01
CA ASN A 230 -3.42 1.73 -22.41
C ASN A 230 -3.25 0.52 -23.34
N GLY A 231 -3.32 -0.71 -22.82
CA GLY A 231 -3.18 -1.94 -23.59
C GLY A 231 -1.75 -2.33 -23.95
N GLY A 232 -0.75 -1.72 -23.31
CA GLY A 232 0.67 -2.04 -23.46
C GLY A 232 1.02 -3.44 -22.91
N VAL A 233 0.26 -3.92 -21.91
CA VAL A 233 0.34 -5.30 -21.39
C VAL A 233 -1.06 -5.91 -21.35
N CYS A 234 -1.15 -7.24 -21.33
CA CYS A 234 -2.43 -7.96 -21.28
C CYS A 234 -2.63 -8.76 -19.99
N LEU A 235 -1.58 -9.01 -19.24
CA LEU A 235 -1.64 -9.74 -17.97
C LEU A 235 -0.59 -9.19 -17.00
N SER A 236 -0.99 -9.01 -15.76
CA SER A 236 -0.12 -8.61 -14.67
C SER A 236 -0.45 -9.38 -13.39
N LEU A 237 0.55 -9.78 -12.64
CA LEU A 237 0.39 -10.02 -11.21
C LEU A 237 0.47 -8.65 -10.53
N GLY A 238 -0.64 -8.20 -9.93
CA GLY A 238 -0.76 -6.86 -9.37
C GLY A 238 -1.73 -6.77 -8.21
N PHE A 239 -1.79 -5.61 -7.59
CA PHE A 239 -2.68 -5.34 -6.46
C PHE A 239 -4.11 -5.09 -6.93
N SER A 240 -5.10 -5.52 -6.14
CA SER A 240 -6.52 -5.48 -6.51
C SER A 240 -7.00 -4.08 -6.89
N GLY A 241 -6.73 -3.07 -6.07
CA GLY A 241 -7.16 -1.69 -6.33
C GLY A 241 -6.47 -1.09 -7.55
N ASP A 242 -5.18 -1.32 -7.73
CA ASP A 242 -4.40 -0.84 -8.87
C ASP A 242 -4.97 -1.33 -10.21
N VAL A 243 -5.34 -2.61 -10.26
CA VAL A 243 -5.96 -3.18 -11.48
C VAL A 243 -7.34 -2.56 -11.71
N LEU A 244 -8.09 -2.27 -10.65
CA LEU A 244 -9.38 -1.59 -10.77
C LEU A 244 -9.22 -0.11 -11.19
N ILE A 245 -8.14 0.56 -10.75
CA ILE A 245 -7.74 1.89 -11.27
C ILE A 245 -7.43 1.79 -12.77
N ALA A 246 -6.64 0.79 -13.19
CA ALA A 246 -6.34 0.57 -14.60
C ALA A 246 -7.62 0.32 -15.41
N ALA A 247 -8.56 -0.46 -14.87
CA ALA A 247 -9.87 -0.71 -15.48
C ALA A 247 -10.70 0.58 -15.62
N GLN A 248 -10.66 1.46 -14.64
CA GLN A 248 -11.34 2.76 -14.71
C GLN A 248 -10.71 3.66 -15.76
N ARG A 249 -9.37 3.80 -15.75
CA ARG A 249 -8.63 4.58 -16.76
C ARG A 249 -8.89 4.08 -18.18
N ALA A 250 -8.89 2.75 -18.38
CA ALA A 250 -9.21 2.15 -19.68
C ALA A 250 -10.62 2.50 -20.15
N ARG A 251 -11.63 2.41 -19.29
CA ARG A 251 -13.02 2.77 -19.62
C ARG A 251 -13.16 4.24 -19.99
N GLU A 252 -12.53 5.13 -19.23
CA GLU A 252 -12.56 6.59 -19.50
C GLU A 252 -11.91 6.95 -20.84
N ALA A 253 -10.89 6.21 -21.25
CA ALA A 253 -10.25 6.34 -22.54
C ALA A 253 -11.00 5.63 -23.69
N GLY A 254 -12.16 5.00 -23.45
CA GLY A 254 -12.88 4.20 -24.45
C GLY A 254 -12.14 2.92 -24.87
N GLY A 255 -11.23 2.44 -24.03
CA GLY A 255 -10.38 1.27 -24.27
C GLY A 255 -11.01 -0.06 -23.89
N ALA A 256 -10.18 -1.11 -23.87
CA ALA A 256 -10.60 -2.48 -23.59
C ALA A 256 -11.01 -2.70 -22.14
N GLY A 257 -11.87 -3.70 -21.90
CA GLY A 257 -12.22 -4.16 -20.55
C GLY A 257 -11.01 -4.77 -19.84
N ILE A 258 -10.56 -4.11 -18.76
CA ILE A 258 -9.59 -4.66 -17.83
C ILE A 258 -10.37 -5.21 -16.65
N GLU A 259 -9.99 -6.40 -16.19
CA GLU A 259 -10.60 -7.05 -15.04
C GLU A 259 -9.52 -7.49 -14.04
N TYR A 260 -9.87 -7.44 -12.76
CA TYR A 260 -9.13 -8.07 -11.69
C TYR A 260 -9.78 -9.39 -11.34
N HIS A 261 -8.99 -10.46 -11.26
CA HIS A 261 -9.43 -11.78 -10.84
C HIS A 261 -8.62 -12.22 -9.62
N LEU A 262 -9.33 -12.50 -8.54
CA LEU A 262 -8.76 -13.14 -7.36
C LEU A 262 -8.49 -14.61 -7.70
N PRO A 263 -7.24 -15.11 -7.54
CA PRO A 263 -6.90 -16.47 -7.90
C PRO A 263 -7.70 -17.51 -7.09
N ARG A 264 -8.29 -18.48 -7.77
CA ARG A 264 -9.05 -19.59 -7.14
C ARG A 264 -8.20 -20.50 -6.25
N GLU A 265 -6.91 -20.50 -6.47
CA GLU A 265 -5.93 -21.18 -5.62
C GLU A 265 -5.84 -20.52 -4.24
N GLY A 266 -6.11 -19.24 -4.15
CA GLY A 266 -5.80 -18.37 -3.03
C GLY A 266 -4.57 -17.51 -3.36
N THR A 267 -4.32 -16.51 -2.54
CA THR A 267 -3.20 -15.58 -2.72
C THR A 267 -2.93 -14.81 -1.44
N ILE A 268 -1.90 -13.97 -1.47
CA ILE A 268 -1.56 -13.09 -0.37
C ILE A 268 -2.61 -11.98 -0.21
N GLU A 269 -3.01 -11.72 1.05
CA GLU A 269 -3.72 -10.52 1.46
C GLU A 269 -2.80 -9.63 2.28
N SER A 270 -2.95 -8.32 2.13
CA SER A 270 -2.12 -7.32 2.81
C SER A 270 -2.99 -6.24 3.42
N PHE A 271 -2.62 -5.81 4.63
CA PHE A 271 -3.18 -4.64 5.30
C PHE A 271 -2.13 -3.53 5.29
N ASP A 272 -2.48 -2.36 4.79
CA ASP A 272 -1.62 -1.19 4.83
C ASP A 272 -2.00 -0.32 6.03
N MET A 273 -0.98 0.14 6.75
CA MET A 273 -1.11 0.75 8.07
C MET A 273 -0.53 2.15 8.08
N MET A 274 -1.33 3.14 8.43
CA MET A 274 -0.83 4.49 8.73
C MET A 274 0.02 4.43 9.99
N ALA A 275 1.30 4.74 9.88
CA ALA A 275 2.26 4.72 10.99
C ALA A 275 3.08 6.01 11.04
N ILE A 276 3.54 6.38 12.23
CA ILE A 276 4.30 7.61 12.49
C ILE A 276 5.74 7.23 12.80
N PRO A 277 6.74 7.65 12.00
CA PRO A 277 8.15 7.42 12.32
C PRO A 277 8.52 7.95 13.71
N ALA A 278 9.44 7.28 14.39
CA ALA A 278 9.86 7.66 15.74
C ALA A 278 10.52 9.05 15.78
N ASP A 279 11.15 9.44 14.66
CA ASP A 279 11.82 10.73 14.44
C ASP A 279 10.97 11.74 13.64
N ALA A 280 9.65 11.48 13.51
CA ALA A 280 8.72 12.38 12.81
C ALA A 280 8.80 13.81 13.40
N PRO A 281 9.03 14.83 12.56
CA PRO A 281 9.10 16.22 13.04
C PRO A 281 7.74 16.78 13.51
N HIS A 282 6.61 16.32 12.93
CA HIS A 282 5.26 16.83 13.25
C HIS A 282 4.27 15.71 13.58
N PRO A 283 4.51 14.89 14.62
CA PRO A 283 3.70 13.70 14.92
C PRO A 283 2.23 14.03 15.24
N GLU A 284 1.97 15.20 15.81
CA GLU A 284 0.60 15.65 16.11
C GLU A 284 -0.20 15.96 14.85
N ALA A 285 0.44 16.46 13.80
CA ALA A 285 -0.18 16.67 12.49
C ALA A 285 -0.51 15.32 11.83
N ALA A 286 0.36 14.32 11.99
CA ALA A 286 0.12 12.96 11.52
C ALA A 286 -1.07 12.30 12.23
N GLU A 287 -1.17 12.44 13.56
CA GLU A 287 -2.33 11.95 14.33
C GLU A 287 -3.63 12.64 13.92
N ALA A 288 -3.58 13.96 13.66
CA ALA A 288 -4.73 14.70 13.14
C ALA A 288 -5.16 14.18 11.76
N PHE A 289 -4.20 13.83 10.88
CA PHE A 289 -4.51 13.24 9.57
C PHE A 289 -5.10 11.84 9.70
N ILE A 290 -4.53 10.98 10.54
CA ILE A 290 -5.10 9.66 10.84
C ILE A 290 -6.55 9.81 11.32
N ASN A 291 -6.79 10.70 12.30
CA ASN A 291 -8.14 10.95 12.79
C ASN A 291 -9.09 11.47 11.70
N PHE A 292 -8.60 12.32 10.82
CA PHE A 292 -9.40 12.89 9.72
C PHE A 292 -9.82 11.81 8.72
N VAL A 293 -8.90 10.97 8.27
CA VAL A 293 -9.20 9.96 7.25
C VAL A 293 -10.04 8.80 7.78
N LEU A 294 -10.01 8.52 9.08
CA LEU A 294 -10.87 7.52 9.71
C LEU A 294 -12.35 7.96 9.84
N GLN A 295 -12.73 9.15 9.39
CA GLN A 295 -14.12 9.52 9.21
C GLN A 295 -14.74 8.71 8.06
N PRO A 296 -15.93 8.10 8.24
CA PRO A 296 -16.52 7.23 7.21
C PRO A 296 -16.67 7.88 5.84
N ALA A 297 -17.08 9.15 5.77
CA ALA A 297 -17.25 9.84 4.50
C ALA A 297 -15.91 10.10 3.78
N VAL A 298 -14.86 10.46 4.52
CA VAL A 298 -13.50 10.68 3.97
C VAL A 298 -12.93 9.37 3.49
N MET A 299 -12.95 8.33 4.32
CA MET A 299 -12.42 7.01 3.98
C MET A 299 -13.16 6.38 2.79
N ALA A 300 -14.49 6.57 2.71
CA ALA A 300 -15.27 6.12 1.55
C ALA A 300 -14.87 6.87 0.26
N GLY A 301 -14.59 8.18 0.36
CA GLY A 301 -14.07 8.99 -0.75
C GLY A 301 -12.74 8.47 -1.27
N ILE A 302 -11.83 8.11 -0.35
CA ILE A 302 -10.54 7.48 -0.68
C ILE A 302 -10.79 6.15 -1.39
N SER A 303 -11.51 5.21 -0.77
CA SER A 303 -11.80 3.88 -1.36
C SER A 303 -12.48 3.97 -2.72
N ASN A 304 -13.40 4.91 -2.91
CA ASN A 304 -14.07 5.13 -4.20
C ASN A 304 -13.14 5.66 -5.29
N THR A 305 -12.00 6.23 -4.93
CA THR A 305 -10.98 6.73 -5.85
C THR A 305 -9.94 5.65 -6.15
N VAL A 306 -9.44 4.98 -5.10
CA VAL A 306 -8.33 4.04 -5.21
C VAL A 306 -8.78 2.58 -5.34
N PHE A 307 -10.08 2.29 -5.22
CA PHE A 307 -10.71 0.97 -5.35
C PHE A 307 -10.22 -0.09 -4.36
N TYR A 308 -9.58 0.30 -3.28
CA TYR A 308 -9.21 -0.60 -2.18
C TYR A 308 -10.29 -0.64 -1.11
N ALA A 309 -10.49 -1.80 -0.50
CA ALA A 309 -11.26 -1.93 0.71
C ALA A 309 -10.53 -1.27 1.89
N ASN A 310 -11.26 -0.90 2.94
CA ASN A 310 -10.70 -0.18 4.08
C ASN A 310 -11.16 -0.77 5.42
N GLY A 311 -10.53 -0.32 6.51
CA GLY A 311 -10.81 -0.80 7.85
C GLY A 311 -12.02 -0.17 8.55
N VAL A 312 -12.84 0.64 7.87
CA VAL A 312 -13.99 1.36 8.47
C VAL A 312 -15.31 0.80 7.95
N PRO A 313 -16.02 -0.10 8.66
CA PRO A 313 -17.24 -0.75 8.18
C PRO A 313 -18.36 0.21 7.78
N ALA A 314 -18.46 1.37 8.45
CA ALA A 314 -19.45 2.39 8.16
C ALA A 314 -19.29 3.04 6.76
N THR A 315 -18.21 2.78 6.05
CA THR A 315 -18.02 3.20 4.65
C THR A 315 -18.88 2.39 3.67
N ARG A 316 -19.26 1.14 4.01
CA ARG A 316 -19.90 0.20 3.06
C ARG A 316 -21.09 0.81 2.31
N PRO A 317 -22.07 1.47 2.94
CA PRO A 317 -23.19 2.09 2.24
C PRO A 317 -22.80 3.34 1.41
N LEU A 318 -21.58 3.86 1.58
CA LEU A 318 -21.06 5.04 0.89
C LEU A 318 -20.15 4.65 -0.30
N LEU A 319 -19.79 3.37 -0.43
CA LEU A 319 -19.00 2.88 -1.55
C LEU A 319 -19.83 2.82 -2.82
N ARG A 320 -19.16 3.07 -3.96
CA ARG A 320 -19.78 2.87 -5.29
C ARG A 320 -20.13 1.38 -5.48
N PRO A 321 -21.24 1.04 -6.11
CA PRO A 321 -21.64 -0.36 -6.33
C PRO A 321 -20.56 -1.20 -7.01
N ALA A 322 -19.81 -0.63 -7.95
CA ALA A 322 -18.71 -1.31 -8.63
C ALA A 322 -17.59 -1.77 -7.69
N LEU A 323 -17.45 -1.15 -6.53
CA LEU A 323 -16.51 -1.57 -5.47
C LEU A 323 -17.24 -2.41 -4.41
N ALA A 324 -18.37 -1.91 -3.89
CA ALA A 324 -19.12 -2.54 -2.81
C ALA A 324 -19.56 -3.98 -3.15
N ASP A 325 -19.97 -4.22 -4.40
CA ASP A 325 -20.51 -5.50 -4.84
C ASP A 325 -19.47 -6.35 -5.59
N ASN A 326 -18.19 -5.95 -5.62
CA ASN A 326 -17.16 -6.68 -6.34
C ASN A 326 -16.66 -7.90 -5.54
N PRO A 327 -16.92 -9.13 -6.02
CA PRO A 327 -16.52 -10.36 -5.33
C PRO A 327 -15.00 -10.60 -5.32
N ASN A 328 -14.24 -9.89 -6.14
CA ASN A 328 -12.78 -9.96 -6.14
C ASN A 328 -12.16 -9.00 -5.11
N VAL A 329 -12.93 -8.01 -4.61
CA VAL A 329 -12.53 -7.12 -3.51
C VAL A 329 -13.09 -7.63 -2.18
N PHE A 330 -14.34 -8.12 -2.20
CA PHE A 330 -15.02 -8.70 -1.03
C PHE A 330 -15.39 -10.16 -1.32
N PRO A 331 -14.40 -11.08 -1.23
CA PRO A 331 -14.60 -12.45 -1.66
C PRO A 331 -15.60 -13.21 -0.77
N ALA A 332 -16.24 -14.21 -1.38
CA ALA A 332 -17.07 -15.14 -0.64
C ALA A 332 -16.21 -15.92 0.39
N PRO A 333 -16.80 -16.38 1.53
CA PRO A 333 -16.07 -17.01 2.62
C PRO A 333 -15.17 -18.18 2.19
N ALA A 334 -15.59 -18.98 1.21
CA ALA A 334 -14.83 -20.13 0.72
C ALA A 334 -13.52 -19.72 0.00
N LEU A 335 -13.49 -18.55 -0.65
CA LEU A 335 -12.29 -18.02 -1.28
C LEU A 335 -11.46 -17.21 -0.28
N ALA A 336 -12.13 -16.43 0.58
CA ALA A 336 -11.46 -15.69 1.67
C ALA A 336 -10.65 -16.63 2.58
N ALA A 337 -11.14 -17.85 2.87
CA ALA A 337 -10.42 -18.84 3.66
C ALA A 337 -9.12 -19.37 3.01
N LYS A 338 -8.86 -19.05 1.75
CA LYS A 338 -7.62 -19.42 1.04
C LYS A 338 -6.62 -18.26 0.98
N LEU A 339 -6.99 -17.09 1.47
CA LEU A 339 -6.08 -15.95 1.56
C LEU A 339 -5.10 -16.20 2.71
N PHE A 340 -3.90 -15.69 2.56
CA PHE A 340 -2.86 -15.79 3.58
C PHE A 340 -2.14 -14.45 3.72
N PRO A 341 -1.74 -14.08 4.95
CA PRO A 341 -0.98 -12.85 5.17
C PRO A 341 0.46 -13.00 4.70
N GLY A 342 1.14 -11.89 4.50
CA GLY A 342 2.60 -11.85 4.45
C GLY A 342 3.20 -12.42 5.72
N SER A 343 4.45 -12.85 5.67
CA SER A 343 5.13 -13.46 6.81
C SER A 343 6.49 -12.84 7.05
N GLU A 344 6.78 -12.54 8.31
CA GLU A 344 8.13 -12.19 8.73
C GLU A 344 9.03 -13.44 8.62
N VAL A 345 10.19 -13.27 8.04
CA VAL A 345 11.16 -14.35 7.84
C VAL A 345 12.48 -14.04 8.53
N ALA A 346 13.22 -15.09 8.91
CA ALA A 346 14.54 -14.90 9.50
C ALA A 346 15.49 -14.16 8.54
N ALA A 347 16.35 -13.29 9.07
CA ALA A 347 17.27 -12.47 8.28
C ALA A 347 18.18 -13.29 7.33
N ARG A 348 18.49 -14.54 7.71
CA ARG A 348 19.24 -15.45 6.79
C ARG A 348 18.39 -15.84 5.59
N TYR A 349 17.11 -16.17 5.79
CA TYR A 349 16.21 -16.52 4.69
C TYR A 349 15.94 -15.31 3.81
N GLU A 350 15.73 -14.13 4.39
CA GLU A 350 15.53 -12.88 3.67
C GLU A 350 16.67 -12.58 2.69
N ARG A 351 17.93 -12.73 3.12
CA ARG A 351 19.09 -12.56 2.24
C ARG A 351 19.10 -13.53 1.07
N GLU A 352 18.75 -14.81 1.29
CA GLU A 352 18.67 -15.80 0.22
C GLU A 352 17.47 -15.55 -0.70
N ARG A 353 16.32 -15.13 -0.16
CA ARG A 353 15.16 -14.72 -0.94
C ARG A 353 15.47 -13.54 -1.85
N THR A 354 16.15 -12.52 -1.33
CA THR A 354 16.61 -11.37 -2.13
C THR A 354 17.58 -11.78 -3.25
N ARG A 355 18.51 -12.70 -2.98
CA ARG A 355 19.42 -13.23 -4.02
C ARG A 355 18.68 -14.00 -5.10
N ALA A 356 17.76 -14.89 -4.69
CA ALA A 356 16.91 -15.64 -5.60
C ALA A 356 16.07 -14.70 -6.48
N TRP A 357 15.49 -13.65 -5.87
CA TRP A 357 14.72 -12.63 -6.58
C TRP A 357 15.58 -11.85 -7.59
N THR A 358 16.76 -11.41 -7.19
CA THR A 358 17.70 -10.75 -8.11
C THR A 358 18.01 -11.64 -9.31
N SER A 359 18.27 -12.95 -9.10
CA SER A 359 18.45 -13.90 -10.20
C SER A 359 17.23 -13.97 -11.12
N VAL A 360 16.01 -13.99 -10.56
CA VAL A 360 14.77 -14.03 -11.33
C VAL A 360 14.62 -12.75 -12.16
N THR A 361 14.76 -11.58 -11.56
CA THR A 361 14.53 -10.30 -12.26
C THR A 361 15.57 -10.03 -13.34
N THR A 362 16.83 -10.39 -13.10
CA THR A 362 17.93 -10.24 -14.07
C THR A 362 17.99 -11.38 -15.11
N GLY A 363 17.41 -12.55 -14.81
CA GLY A 363 17.42 -13.72 -15.70
C GLY A 363 18.73 -14.52 -15.69
N HIS A 364 19.52 -14.41 -14.59
CA HIS A 364 20.86 -15.06 -14.44
C HIS A 364 20.98 -15.88 -13.17
#